data_22c3fb7899025c25dc2c1398e2274507
#
_entry.id   22c3fb7899025c25dc2c1398e2274507
#
_cell.length_a   1.000
_cell.length_b   1.000
_cell.length_c   1.000
_cell.angle_alpha   90.00
_cell.angle_beta   90.00
_cell.angle_gamma   90.00
#
_symmetry.space_group_name_H-M   'P 1'
#
loop_
_entity.id
_entity.type
_entity.pdbx_description
1 polymer ?
#
loop_
_entity_poly.entity_id
_entity_poly.type
_entity_poly.pdbx_seq_one_letter_code
_entity_poly.pdbx_strand_id
1 'polypeptide(L)'
;MHVLQYGLDLSKIESCLITHNHEDHLYPDEFLNRTEGFAHIENKVPLKIYGTEPTRSKIARYVDLESLTRSGTISFICISPFVPFNAGGYEIIPLKANHSAELEPVFFIIGDGEKTVLYAHDTGYFPDETWRYLEEHRPYFNFVSLDCTLVIKKCRHGHMGIDTALEVKERLIELSCADKDTVFCLNHFSHNGDLIYDELVPVAEKHGFLVSYDGMTLEI
;
A
#
# COMPACT_ATOMS: atom_id res chain seq x y z
N MET A 1 2.67 -12.29 14.48
CA MET A 1 2.81 -11.81 15.90
C MET A 1 2.06 -10.49 16.09
N HIS A 2 2.21 -9.48 15.23
CA HIS A 2 1.54 -8.17 15.34
C HIS A 2 0.00 -8.26 15.38
N VAL A 3 -0.62 -9.13 14.58
CA VAL A 3 -2.07 -9.37 14.61
C VAL A 3 -2.58 -9.64 16.02
N LEU A 4 -1.92 -10.52 16.76
CA LEU A 4 -2.29 -10.85 18.14
C LEU A 4 -1.92 -9.73 19.12
N GLN A 5 -0.77 -9.10 18.93
CA GLN A 5 -0.27 -8.02 19.79
C GLN A 5 -1.18 -6.80 19.78
N TYR A 6 -1.70 -6.45 18.62
CA TYR A 6 -2.56 -5.27 18.42
C TYR A 6 -4.05 -5.60 18.31
N GLY A 7 -4.43 -6.85 18.61
CA GLY A 7 -5.84 -7.28 18.67
C GLY A 7 -6.57 -7.21 17.32
N LEU A 8 -5.83 -7.36 16.22
CA LEU A 8 -6.43 -7.36 14.89
C LEU A 8 -7.19 -8.67 14.63
N ASP A 9 -8.39 -8.57 14.11
CA ASP A 9 -9.24 -9.71 13.77
C ASP A 9 -9.35 -9.86 12.26
N LEU A 10 -8.51 -10.71 11.67
CA LEU A 10 -8.48 -10.94 10.23
C LEU A 10 -9.74 -11.67 9.72
N SER A 11 -10.55 -12.27 10.61
CA SER A 11 -11.82 -12.90 10.21
C SER A 11 -12.86 -11.89 9.75
N LYS A 12 -12.74 -10.63 10.20
CA LYS A 12 -13.65 -9.52 9.86
C LYS A 12 -13.23 -8.75 8.62
N ILE A 13 -12.07 -9.05 8.06
CA ILE A 13 -11.59 -8.36 6.85
C ILE A 13 -12.30 -8.93 5.62
N GLU A 14 -12.94 -8.05 4.86
CA GLU A 14 -13.70 -8.39 3.65
C GLU A 14 -13.00 -7.95 2.35
N SER A 15 -12.03 -7.04 2.45
CA SER A 15 -11.29 -6.51 1.29
C SER A 15 -9.80 -6.47 1.57
N CYS A 16 -9.00 -6.91 0.59
CA CYS A 16 -7.55 -6.90 0.63
C CYS A 16 -7.00 -6.31 -0.66
N LEU A 17 -6.23 -5.25 -0.56
CA LEU A 17 -5.54 -4.62 -1.68
C LEU A 17 -4.10 -5.14 -1.73
N ILE A 18 -3.67 -5.67 -2.86
CA ILE A 18 -2.30 -6.16 -3.06
C ILE A 18 -1.59 -5.21 -4.02
N THR A 19 -0.52 -4.60 -3.56
CA THR A 19 0.31 -3.68 -4.35
C THR A 19 1.07 -4.40 -5.47
N HIS A 20 1.67 -5.53 -5.13
CA HIS A 20 2.40 -6.40 -6.04
C HIS A 20 2.64 -7.78 -5.39
N ASN A 21 3.32 -8.68 -6.10
CA ASN A 21 3.40 -10.08 -5.71
C ASN A 21 4.77 -10.53 -5.17
N HIS A 22 5.61 -9.66 -4.60
CA HIS A 22 6.76 -10.11 -3.80
C HIS A 22 6.32 -10.90 -2.57
N GLU A 23 7.19 -11.72 -2.01
CA GLU A 23 6.82 -12.66 -0.94
C GLU A 23 6.51 -11.98 0.39
N ASP A 24 7.11 -10.84 0.64
CA ASP A 24 6.87 -10.00 1.81
C ASP A 24 5.53 -9.23 1.75
N HIS A 25 4.89 -9.15 0.56
CA HIS A 25 3.57 -8.55 0.34
C HIS A 25 2.48 -9.57 0.05
N LEU A 26 2.86 -10.75 -0.45
CA LEU A 26 1.89 -11.79 -0.83
C LEU A 26 2.44 -13.20 -0.59
N TYR A 27 1.90 -13.83 0.45
CA TYR A 27 2.11 -15.24 0.74
C TYR A 27 0.78 -16.01 0.54
N PRO A 28 0.54 -16.60 -0.65
CA PRO A 28 -0.77 -17.14 -1.03
C PRO A 28 -1.31 -18.24 -0.14
N ASP A 29 -0.45 -19.03 0.51
CA ASP A 29 -0.86 -20.10 1.41
C ASP A 29 -1.69 -19.59 2.60
N GLU A 30 -1.54 -18.32 3.00
CA GLU A 30 -2.33 -17.71 4.06
C GLU A 30 -3.83 -17.65 3.72
N PHE A 31 -4.21 -17.67 2.46
CA PHE A 31 -5.62 -17.73 2.07
C PHE A 31 -6.27 -19.07 2.44
N LEU A 32 -5.50 -20.14 2.54
CA LEU A 32 -5.98 -21.45 2.99
C LEU A 32 -6.44 -21.41 4.45
N ASN A 33 -5.86 -20.52 5.27
CA ASN A 33 -6.25 -20.34 6.66
C ASN A 33 -7.68 -19.82 6.83
N ARG A 34 -8.32 -19.31 5.75
CA ARG A 34 -9.74 -18.91 5.76
C ARG A 34 -10.71 -20.05 5.44
N THR A 35 -10.21 -21.23 5.08
CA THR A 35 -11.06 -22.39 4.77
C THR A 35 -11.65 -23.00 6.02
N GLU A 36 -12.79 -23.70 5.85
CA GLU A 36 -13.44 -24.44 6.93
C GLU A 36 -12.48 -25.46 7.55
N GLY A 37 -12.43 -25.49 8.87
CA GLY A 37 -11.50 -26.31 9.64
C GLY A 37 -10.26 -25.56 10.15
N PHE A 38 -9.89 -24.44 9.51
CA PHE A 38 -8.80 -23.56 9.96
C PHE A 38 -9.31 -22.25 10.56
N ALA A 39 -10.33 -21.64 9.98
CA ALA A 39 -10.94 -20.43 10.50
C ALA A 39 -12.44 -20.55 10.75
N HIS A 40 -12.92 -19.79 11.74
CA HIS A 40 -14.32 -19.56 12.00
C HIS A 40 -14.68 -18.17 11.48
N ILE A 41 -15.32 -18.11 10.30
CA ILE A 41 -15.77 -16.86 9.68
C ILE A 41 -17.30 -16.84 9.77
N GLU A 42 -17.83 -16.05 10.71
CA GLU A 42 -19.24 -16.06 11.07
C GLU A 42 -20.18 -15.78 9.88
N ASN A 43 -19.86 -14.78 9.07
CA ASN A 43 -20.73 -14.33 7.98
C ASN A 43 -20.49 -15.01 6.64
N LYS A 44 -19.50 -15.90 6.54
CA LYS A 44 -19.06 -16.59 5.30
C LYS A 44 -18.97 -15.67 4.08
N VAL A 45 -18.60 -14.40 4.30
CA VAL A 45 -18.37 -13.44 3.22
C VAL A 45 -17.00 -13.72 2.61
N PRO A 46 -16.90 -13.90 1.28
CA PRO A 46 -15.62 -14.09 0.63
C PRO A 46 -14.70 -12.91 0.86
N LEU A 47 -13.42 -13.17 1.17
CA LEU A 47 -12.40 -12.12 1.12
C LEU A 47 -12.20 -11.69 -0.34
N LYS A 48 -12.52 -10.43 -0.64
CA LYS A 48 -12.26 -9.82 -1.95
C LYS A 48 -10.80 -9.39 -2.03
N ILE A 49 -10.05 -10.00 -2.93
CA ILE A 49 -8.65 -9.70 -3.17
C ILE A 49 -8.56 -8.89 -4.46
N TYR A 50 -8.02 -7.67 -4.35
CA TYR A 50 -7.82 -6.77 -5.48
C TYR A 50 -6.32 -6.72 -5.79
N GLY A 51 -5.95 -7.07 -7.01
CA GLY A 51 -4.56 -7.09 -7.46
C GLY A 51 -4.44 -7.15 -8.97
N THR A 52 -3.24 -6.94 -9.49
CA THR A 52 -2.93 -7.02 -10.92
C THR A 52 -2.87 -8.48 -11.42
N GLU A 53 -2.81 -8.71 -12.73
CA GLU A 53 -2.78 -10.07 -13.29
C GLU A 53 -1.56 -10.90 -12.85
N PRO A 54 -0.34 -10.35 -12.71
CA PRO A 54 0.77 -11.08 -12.09
C PRO A 54 0.48 -11.56 -10.66
N THR A 55 -0.26 -10.78 -9.88
CA THR A 55 -0.71 -11.15 -8.53
C THR A 55 -1.66 -12.35 -8.58
N ARG A 56 -2.68 -12.29 -9.47
CA ARG A 56 -3.61 -13.40 -9.68
C ARG A 56 -2.88 -14.68 -10.09
N SER A 57 -1.95 -14.55 -11.04
CA SER A 57 -1.15 -15.67 -11.55
C SER A 57 -0.29 -16.31 -10.46
N LYS A 58 0.31 -15.51 -9.55
CA LYS A 58 1.02 -16.05 -8.39
C LYS A 58 0.08 -16.82 -7.47
N ILE A 59 -1.06 -16.25 -7.10
CA ILE A 59 -2.03 -16.92 -6.21
C ILE A 59 -2.44 -18.27 -6.82
N ALA A 60 -2.84 -18.30 -8.11
CA ALA A 60 -3.27 -19.52 -8.79
C ALA A 60 -2.19 -20.60 -8.95
N ARG A 61 -0.91 -20.23 -8.82
CA ARG A 61 0.21 -21.17 -8.84
C ARG A 61 0.37 -21.93 -7.52
N TYR A 62 0.04 -21.28 -6.40
CA TYR A 62 0.29 -21.83 -5.06
C TYR A 62 -0.96 -22.45 -4.45
N VAL A 63 -2.16 -21.94 -4.79
CA VAL A 63 -3.43 -22.44 -4.26
C VAL A 63 -4.43 -22.70 -5.39
N ASP A 64 -5.39 -23.60 -5.16
CA ASP A 64 -6.51 -23.81 -6.08
C ASP A 64 -7.51 -22.64 -5.97
N LEU A 65 -7.19 -21.56 -6.70
CA LEU A 65 -7.99 -20.32 -6.70
C LEU A 65 -9.45 -20.56 -7.14
N GLU A 66 -9.67 -21.51 -8.09
CA GLU A 66 -11.03 -21.83 -8.55
C GLU A 66 -11.84 -22.51 -7.46
N SER A 67 -11.24 -23.45 -6.73
CA SER A 67 -11.89 -24.12 -5.61
C SER A 67 -12.21 -23.14 -4.48
N LEU A 68 -11.26 -22.27 -4.11
CA LEU A 68 -11.46 -21.24 -3.10
C LEU A 68 -12.55 -20.23 -3.49
N THR A 69 -12.67 -19.93 -4.78
CA THR A 69 -13.72 -19.04 -5.30
C THR A 69 -15.09 -19.75 -5.26
N ARG A 70 -15.18 -21.01 -5.71
CA ARG A 70 -16.43 -21.79 -5.67
C ARG A 70 -16.94 -22.04 -4.26
N SER A 71 -16.05 -22.24 -3.30
CA SER A 71 -16.42 -22.40 -1.89
C SER A 71 -16.84 -21.09 -1.22
N GLY A 72 -16.66 -19.94 -1.88
CA GLY A 72 -16.94 -18.64 -1.29
C GLY A 72 -15.90 -18.20 -0.24
N THR A 73 -14.71 -18.81 -0.23
CA THR A 73 -13.65 -18.44 0.71
C THR A 73 -12.98 -17.13 0.31
N ILE A 74 -12.65 -16.98 -0.98
CA ILE A 74 -12.08 -15.77 -1.56
C ILE A 74 -12.72 -15.45 -2.91
N SER A 75 -12.58 -14.20 -3.36
CA SER A 75 -12.81 -13.79 -4.75
C SER A 75 -11.71 -12.87 -5.20
N PHE A 76 -11.16 -13.11 -6.39
CA PHE A 76 -10.13 -12.24 -6.96
C PHE A 76 -10.73 -11.27 -7.97
N ILE A 77 -10.42 -10.00 -7.81
CA ILE A 77 -10.81 -8.91 -8.71
C ILE A 77 -9.52 -8.34 -9.32
N CYS A 78 -9.39 -8.51 -10.64
CA CYS A 78 -8.25 -7.95 -11.37
C CYS A 78 -8.44 -6.44 -11.48
N ILE A 79 -7.42 -5.68 -11.07
CA ILE A 79 -7.38 -4.22 -11.16
C ILE A 79 -6.35 -3.78 -12.21
N SER A 80 -6.53 -2.57 -12.71
CA SER A 80 -5.59 -1.94 -13.64
C SER A 80 -5.22 -0.54 -13.16
N PRO A 81 -3.98 -0.09 -13.40
CA PRO A 81 -3.58 1.27 -13.07
C PRO A 81 -4.53 2.32 -13.66
N PHE A 82 -4.81 3.36 -12.89
CA PHE A 82 -5.63 4.51 -13.24
C PHE A 82 -7.13 4.21 -13.47
N VAL A 83 -7.59 2.99 -13.17
CA VAL A 83 -9.01 2.63 -13.24
C VAL A 83 -9.60 2.58 -11.83
N PRO A 84 -10.46 3.56 -11.45
CA PRO A 84 -11.07 3.59 -10.12
C PRO A 84 -12.00 2.41 -9.88
N PHE A 85 -12.07 1.97 -8.63
CA PHE A 85 -13.03 0.97 -8.17
C PHE A 85 -13.43 1.21 -6.70
N ASN A 86 -14.49 0.54 -6.23
CA ASN A 86 -14.93 0.62 -4.84
C ASN A 86 -14.60 -0.66 -4.09
N ALA A 87 -14.02 -0.53 -2.89
CA ALA A 87 -13.74 -1.63 -1.98
C ALA A 87 -13.96 -1.20 -0.52
N GLY A 88 -14.75 -1.98 0.22
CA GLY A 88 -14.96 -1.74 1.66
C GLY A 88 -15.57 -0.37 2.03
N GLY A 89 -16.29 0.27 1.10
CA GLY A 89 -16.86 1.60 1.31
C GLY A 89 -15.94 2.76 0.87
N TYR A 90 -14.73 2.45 0.39
CA TYR A 90 -13.76 3.41 -0.11
C TYR A 90 -13.70 3.43 -1.62
N GLU A 91 -13.47 4.59 -2.21
CA GLU A 91 -13.02 4.71 -3.60
C GLU A 91 -11.51 4.49 -3.66
N ILE A 92 -11.08 3.58 -4.53
CA ILE A 92 -9.67 3.20 -4.67
C ILE A 92 -9.20 3.48 -6.09
N ILE A 93 -8.07 4.16 -6.21
CA ILE A 93 -7.42 4.40 -7.51
C ILE A 93 -6.02 3.82 -7.47
N PRO A 94 -5.75 2.74 -8.24
CA PRO A 94 -4.40 2.22 -8.37
C PRO A 94 -3.54 3.15 -9.22
N LEU A 95 -2.35 3.48 -8.77
CA LEU A 95 -1.35 4.23 -9.53
C LEU A 95 -0.17 3.32 -9.84
N LYS A 96 0.51 3.52 -10.98
CA LYS A 96 1.73 2.78 -11.30
C LYS A 96 2.84 3.08 -10.31
N ALA A 97 3.51 2.05 -9.81
CA ALA A 97 4.72 2.15 -9.01
C ALA A 97 5.99 2.00 -9.86
N ASN A 98 7.07 2.62 -9.42
CA ASN A 98 8.42 2.44 -9.95
C ASN A 98 9.14 1.37 -9.12
N HIS A 99 8.83 0.11 -9.42
CA HIS A 99 9.39 -1.07 -8.75
C HIS A 99 9.70 -2.14 -9.80
N SER A 100 9.61 -3.42 -9.50
CA SER A 100 9.83 -4.51 -10.46
C SER A 100 8.76 -4.51 -11.55
N ALA A 101 9.08 -4.00 -12.73
CA ALA A 101 8.09 -3.71 -13.79
C ALA A 101 7.31 -4.95 -14.27
N GLU A 102 7.95 -6.14 -14.23
CA GLU A 102 7.34 -7.42 -14.60
C GLU A 102 6.22 -7.86 -13.67
N LEU A 103 6.12 -7.27 -12.48
CA LEU A 103 5.09 -7.53 -11.50
C LEU A 103 3.88 -6.60 -11.62
N GLU A 104 3.92 -5.63 -12.54
CA GLU A 104 2.91 -4.59 -12.70
C GLU A 104 2.52 -3.95 -11.36
N PRO A 105 3.50 -3.44 -10.58
CA PRO A 105 3.28 -2.97 -9.23
C PRO A 105 2.44 -1.70 -9.23
N VAL A 106 1.57 -1.59 -8.21
CA VAL A 106 0.72 -0.42 -7.99
C VAL A 106 0.82 0.04 -6.54
N PHE A 107 0.52 1.30 -6.32
CA PHE A 107 0.17 1.86 -5.04
C PHE A 107 -1.19 2.57 -5.12
N PHE A 108 -1.76 3.06 -4.03
CA PHE A 108 -3.17 3.39 -4.01
C PHE A 108 -3.45 4.81 -3.51
N ILE A 109 -4.40 5.48 -4.20
CA ILE A 109 -5.19 6.55 -3.61
C ILE A 109 -6.42 5.88 -2.99
N ILE A 110 -6.74 6.24 -1.74
CA ILE A 110 -7.86 5.68 -0.97
C ILE A 110 -8.68 6.84 -0.40
N GLY A 111 -9.94 6.95 -0.80
CA GLY A 111 -10.84 8.01 -0.35
C GLY A 111 -12.14 7.47 0.23
N ASP A 112 -12.67 8.09 1.28
CA ASP A 112 -13.99 7.80 1.86
C ASP A 112 -15.07 8.84 1.50
N GLY A 113 -14.71 9.79 0.65
CA GLY A 113 -15.55 10.93 0.25
C GLY A 113 -15.32 12.20 1.06
N GLU A 114 -14.70 12.12 2.23
CA GLU A 114 -14.31 13.27 3.07
C GLU A 114 -12.80 13.43 3.14
N LYS A 115 -12.08 12.33 3.27
CA LYS A 115 -10.63 12.25 3.41
C LYS A 115 -10.01 11.39 2.31
N THR A 116 -8.79 11.74 1.94
CA THR A 116 -8.04 10.99 0.93
C THR A 116 -6.63 10.69 1.41
N VAL A 117 -6.24 9.45 1.25
CA VAL A 117 -4.93 8.91 1.63
C VAL A 117 -4.16 8.50 0.37
N LEU A 118 -2.89 8.84 0.31
CA LEU A 118 -1.94 8.27 -0.63
C LEU A 118 -1.09 7.22 0.09
N TYR A 119 -1.27 5.94 -0.28
CA TYR A 119 -0.48 4.81 0.23
C TYR A 119 0.55 4.43 -0.84
N ALA A 120 1.78 4.94 -0.74
CA ALA A 120 2.83 4.82 -1.76
C ALA A 120 4.07 4.11 -1.22
N HIS A 121 3.94 2.79 -1.04
CA HIS A 121 5.03 1.90 -0.63
C HIS A 121 5.49 1.05 -1.81
N ASP A 122 6.72 0.55 -1.72
CA ASP A 122 7.39 -0.21 -2.79
C ASP A 122 7.39 0.53 -4.12
N THR A 123 7.85 1.74 -4.04
CA THR A 123 8.06 2.57 -5.22
C THR A 123 9.27 3.47 -5.04
N GLY A 124 10.03 3.65 -6.10
CA GLY A 124 10.96 4.76 -6.24
C GLY A 124 10.21 6.06 -6.55
N TYR A 125 10.94 7.07 -7.06
CA TYR A 125 10.33 8.28 -7.58
C TYR A 125 9.22 7.92 -8.58
N PHE A 126 8.05 8.51 -8.44
CA PHE A 126 6.88 8.10 -9.21
C PHE A 126 7.13 8.19 -10.72
N PRO A 127 6.63 7.22 -11.51
CA PRO A 127 6.77 7.24 -12.97
C PRO A 127 5.97 8.39 -13.60
N ASP A 128 6.36 8.77 -14.82
CA ASP A 128 5.76 9.90 -15.54
C ASP A 128 4.24 9.75 -15.74
N GLU A 129 3.74 8.52 -15.93
CA GLU A 129 2.31 8.27 -16.08
C GLU A 129 1.55 8.58 -14.79
N THR A 130 2.13 8.26 -13.63
CA THR A 130 1.56 8.56 -12.33
C THR A 130 1.58 10.06 -12.06
N TRP A 131 2.68 10.75 -12.37
CA TRP A 131 2.72 12.21 -12.25
C TRP A 131 1.71 12.89 -13.16
N ARG A 132 1.57 12.43 -14.41
CA ARG A 132 0.56 12.96 -15.35
C ARG A 132 -0.84 12.79 -14.78
N TYR A 133 -1.16 11.62 -14.24
CA TYR A 133 -2.46 11.40 -13.60
C TYR A 133 -2.71 12.39 -12.45
N LEU A 134 -1.71 12.61 -11.58
CA LEU A 134 -1.81 13.55 -10.46
C LEU A 134 -1.93 15.01 -10.94
N GLU A 135 -1.23 15.40 -12.00
CA GLU A 135 -1.34 16.73 -12.63
C GLU A 135 -2.73 16.98 -13.23
N GLU A 136 -3.33 15.99 -13.86
CA GLU A 136 -4.63 16.07 -14.52
C GLU A 136 -5.79 16.09 -13.51
N HIS A 137 -5.74 15.26 -12.48
CA HIS A 137 -6.86 15.05 -11.55
C HIS A 137 -6.74 15.84 -10.25
N ARG A 138 -5.53 16.20 -9.82
CA ARG A 138 -5.21 16.99 -8.63
C ARG A 138 -5.97 16.55 -7.37
N PRO A 139 -5.93 15.26 -6.98
CA PRO A 139 -6.54 14.82 -5.75
C PRO A 139 -5.84 15.51 -4.57
N TYR A 140 -6.61 16.03 -3.61
CA TYR A 140 -6.05 16.56 -2.38
C TYR A 140 -5.85 15.45 -1.35
N PHE A 141 -4.66 15.30 -0.81
CA PHE A 141 -4.33 14.28 0.17
C PHE A 141 -4.32 14.87 1.60
N ASN A 142 -5.08 14.25 2.49
CA ASN A 142 -5.02 14.53 3.92
C ASN A 142 -3.83 13.82 4.57
N PHE A 143 -3.49 12.63 4.07
CA PHE A 143 -2.37 11.82 4.54
C PHE A 143 -1.62 11.21 3.36
N VAL A 144 -0.28 11.23 3.43
CA VAL A 144 0.61 10.65 2.43
C VAL A 144 1.62 9.75 3.14
N SER A 145 1.55 8.45 2.88
CA SER A 145 2.53 7.47 3.36
C SER A 145 3.49 7.11 2.22
N LEU A 146 4.77 7.41 2.40
CA LEU A 146 5.80 7.22 1.39
C LEU A 146 6.75 6.09 1.77
N ASP A 147 7.20 5.36 0.75
CA ASP A 147 8.36 4.48 0.85
C ASP A 147 9.58 5.24 1.37
N CYS A 148 10.30 4.66 2.30
CA CYS A 148 11.59 5.13 2.75
C CYS A 148 12.52 3.95 3.10
N THR A 149 12.48 2.90 2.30
CA THR A 149 13.20 1.64 2.52
C THR A 149 14.69 1.86 2.72
N LEU A 150 15.28 2.77 1.97
CA LEU A 150 16.73 3.04 1.99
C LEU A 150 17.13 4.21 2.88
N VAL A 151 16.20 4.75 3.64
CA VAL A 151 16.37 5.76 4.70
C VAL A 151 17.24 6.94 4.22
N ILE A 152 18.54 6.96 4.52
CA ILE A 152 19.46 8.04 4.12
C ILE A 152 20.20 7.80 2.80
N LYS A 153 20.05 6.61 2.21
CA LYS A 153 20.71 6.29 0.94
C LYS A 153 19.92 6.87 -0.23
N LYS A 154 20.60 7.51 -1.16
CA LYS A 154 19.97 8.03 -2.37
C LYS A 154 19.47 6.88 -3.25
N CYS A 155 18.18 6.84 -3.49
CA CYS A 155 17.57 5.87 -4.37
C CYS A 155 16.31 6.45 -5.02
N ARG A 156 16.16 6.23 -6.33
CA ARG A 156 15.02 6.72 -7.13
C ARG A 156 14.28 5.60 -7.86
N HIS A 157 14.82 4.37 -7.82
CA HIS A 157 14.24 3.21 -8.51
C HIS A 157 14.02 2.08 -7.53
N GLY A 158 12.87 1.45 -7.63
CA GLY A 158 12.45 0.35 -6.76
C GLY A 158 11.97 0.83 -5.39
N HIS A 159 12.76 1.67 -4.75
CA HIS A 159 12.48 2.26 -3.44
C HIS A 159 12.97 3.69 -3.36
N MET A 160 12.62 4.37 -2.25
CA MET A 160 13.11 5.71 -1.94
C MET A 160 14.00 5.73 -0.69
N GLY A 161 14.86 6.75 -0.64
CA GLY A 161 15.39 7.30 0.59
C GLY A 161 14.72 8.64 0.88
N ILE A 162 15.07 9.26 1.99
CA ILE A 162 14.46 10.52 2.46
C ILE A 162 14.60 11.67 1.44
N ASP A 163 15.74 11.74 0.73
CA ASP A 163 15.95 12.77 -0.30
C ASP A 163 14.90 12.66 -1.41
N THR A 164 14.63 11.44 -1.89
CA THR A 164 13.64 11.20 -2.95
C THR A 164 12.21 11.36 -2.43
N ALA A 165 11.94 10.94 -1.20
CA ALA A 165 10.63 11.17 -0.57
C ALA A 165 10.36 12.67 -0.40
N LEU A 166 11.38 13.48 -0.11
CA LEU A 166 11.27 14.93 -0.07
C LEU A 166 10.94 15.53 -1.44
N GLU A 167 11.59 15.08 -2.52
CA GLU A 167 11.27 15.51 -3.88
C GLU A 167 9.81 15.17 -4.26
N VAL A 168 9.31 13.99 -3.86
CA VAL A 168 7.91 13.61 -4.07
C VAL A 168 6.98 14.54 -3.29
N LYS A 169 7.27 14.80 -2.02
CA LYS A 169 6.50 15.73 -1.17
C LYS A 169 6.41 17.11 -1.81
N GLU A 170 7.57 17.68 -2.20
CA GLU A 170 7.64 19.01 -2.81
C GLU A 170 6.80 19.08 -4.09
N ARG A 171 6.89 18.06 -4.95
CA ARG A 171 6.11 18.02 -6.20
C ARG A 171 4.61 17.87 -5.93
N LEU A 172 4.19 17.09 -4.95
CA LEU A 172 2.77 17.00 -4.56
C LEU A 172 2.23 18.37 -4.09
N ILE A 173 3.03 19.14 -3.36
CA ILE A 173 2.67 20.50 -2.92
C ILE A 173 2.62 21.45 -4.13
N GLU A 174 3.59 21.41 -5.04
CA GLU A 174 3.58 22.21 -6.28
C GLU A 174 2.34 21.96 -7.12
N LEU A 175 1.87 20.71 -7.19
CA LEU A 175 0.66 20.30 -7.91
C LEU A 175 -0.63 20.66 -7.17
N SER A 176 -0.54 21.21 -5.96
CA SER A 176 -1.69 21.45 -5.06
C SER A 176 -2.44 20.15 -4.68
N CYS A 177 -1.77 19.01 -4.75
CA CYS A 177 -2.27 17.73 -4.23
C CYS A 177 -2.08 17.60 -2.71
N ALA A 178 -1.25 18.46 -2.13
CA ALA A 178 -0.94 18.52 -0.70
C ALA A 178 -0.61 19.96 -0.28
N ASP A 179 -0.70 20.25 1.01
CA ASP A 179 -0.29 21.53 1.57
C ASP A 179 0.24 21.37 3.01
N LYS A 180 0.25 22.50 3.78
CA LYS A 180 0.71 22.52 5.17
C LYS A 180 -0.14 21.67 6.14
N ASP A 181 -1.38 21.37 5.77
CA ASP A 181 -2.32 20.59 6.59
C ASP A 181 -2.26 19.08 6.23
N THR A 182 -1.52 18.72 5.18
CA THR A 182 -1.27 17.33 4.79
C THR A 182 -0.24 16.68 5.73
N VAL A 183 -0.59 15.53 6.28
CA VAL A 183 0.33 14.73 7.09
C VAL A 183 1.17 13.82 6.18
N PHE A 184 2.49 14.00 6.19
CA PHE A 184 3.43 13.14 5.48
C PHE A 184 4.13 12.18 6.44
N CYS A 185 4.11 10.89 6.14
CA CYS A 185 4.69 9.83 6.95
C CYS A 185 5.64 8.96 6.11
N LEU A 186 6.83 8.73 6.61
CA LEU A 186 7.77 7.76 6.05
C LEU A 186 7.49 6.38 6.62
N ASN A 187 7.56 5.37 5.75
CA ASN A 187 7.26 3.98 6.10
C ASN A 187 8.13 3.01 5.29
N HIS A 188 7.91 1.71 5.48
CA HIS A 188 8.56 0.64 4.73
C HIS A 188 10.07 0.61 4.89
N PHE A 189 10.56 0.70 6.12
CA PHE A 189 11.99 0.76 6.41
C PHE A 189 12.68 -0.61 6.30
N SER A 190 13.92 -0.60 5.79
CA SER A 190 14.80 -1.75 5.78
C SER A 190 16.04 -1.48 6.64
N HIS A 191 16.58 -2.54 7.24
CA HIS A 191 17.89 -2.48 7.91
C HIS A 191 19.03 -2.03 6.99
N ASN A 192 18.84 -2.09 5.68
CA ASN A 192 19.81 -1.57 4.69
C ASN A 192 19.88 -0.03 4.65
N GLY A 193 18.98 0.66 5.33
CA GLY A 193 18.92 2.12 5.40
C GLY A 193 19.89 2.76 6.37
N ASP A 194 20.63 1.97 7.14
CA ASP A 194 21.72 2.36 8.05
C ASP A 194 21.30 3.12 9.32
N LEU A 195 20.03 3.54 9.49
CA LEU A 195 19.53 4.17 10.71
C LEU A 195 18.44 3.34 11.36
N ILE A 196 18.40 3.34 12.67
CA ILE A 196 17.27 2.87 13.48
C ILE A 196 16.26 4.00 13.69
N TYR A 197 15.08 3.66 14.24
CA TYR A 197 13.97 4.60 14.44
C TYR A 197 14.40 5.90 15.16
N ASP A 198 15.08 5.79 16.33
CA ASP A 198 15.47 6.95 17.14
C ASP A 198 16.48 7.87 16.42
N GLU A 199 17.25 7.33 15.50
CA GLU A 199 18.21 8.09 14.68
C GLU A 199 17.53 8.74 13.46
N LEU A 200 16.52 8.08 12.90
CA LEU A 200 15.78 8.57 11.74
C LEU A 200 14.81 9.72 12.12
N VAL A 201 14.11 9.63 13.25
CA VAL A 201 13.13 10.64 13.67
C VAL A 201 13.67 12.07 13.58
N PRO A 202 14.82 12.43 14.22
CA PRO A 202 15.32 13.80 14.15
C PRO A 202 15.78 14.23 12.75
N VAL A 203 16.04 13.29 11.85
CA VAL A 203 16.35 13.61 10.44
C VAL A 203 15.07 13.89 9.68
N ALA A 204 14.05 13.05 9.82
CA ALA A 204 12.78 13.15 9.13
C ALA A 204 11.97 14.41 9.53
N GLU A 205 11.96 14.73 10.82
CA GLU A 205 11.26 15.91 11.36
C GLU A 205 11.75 17.23 10.77
N LYS A 206 13.04 17.35 10.45
CA LYS A 206 13.61 18.54 9.79
C LYS A 206 12.97 18.82 8.43
N HIS A 207 12.43 17.80 7.80
CA HIS A 207 11.75 17.86 6.50
C HIS A 207 10.23 17.78 6.64
N GLY A 208 9.71 17.81 7.87
CA GLY A 208 8.27 17.74 8.16
C GLY A 208 7.66 16.38 7.80
N PHE A 209 8.38 15.30 8.08
CA PHE A 209 7.88 13.94 8.00
C PHE A 209 7.68 13.34 9.39
N LEU A 210 6.60 12.58 9.55
CA LEU A 210 6.48 11.58 10.61
C LEU A 210 7.25 10.31 10.21
N VAL A 211 7.68 9.56 11.20
CA VAL A 211 8.28 8.22 11.03
C VAL A 211 7.33 7.20 11.63
N SER A 212 6.88 6.24 10.83
CA SER A 212 5.99 5.19 11.32
C SER A 212 6.71 4.18 12.22
N TYR A 213 5.94 3.53 13.08
CA TYR A 213 6.37 2.41 13.90
C TYR A 213 5.23 1.41 14.08
N ASP A 214 5.56 0.16 14.45
CA ASP A 214 4.59 -0.92 14.62
C ASP A 214 3.55 -0.58 15.67
N GLY A 215 2.27 -0.59 15.28
CA GLY A 215 1.15 -0.24 16.14
C GLY A 215 0.82 1.25 16.21
N MET A 216 1.48 2.10 15.42
CA MET A 216 1.14 3.52 15.33
C MET A 216 -0.30 3.70 14.84
N THR A 217 -1.03 4.59 15.51
CA THR A 217 -2.37 5.02 15.10
C THR A 217 -2.37 6.53 14.90
N LEU A 218 -2.94 6.98 13.79
CA LEU A 218 -3.11 8.40 13.45
C LEU A 218 -4.58 8.67 13.12
N GLU A 219 -5.09 9.77 13.63
CA GLU A 219 -6.36 10.38 13.18
C GLU A 219 -6.04 11.51 12.20
N ILE A 220 -6.71 11.54 11.04
CA ILE A 220 -6.46 12.49 9.95
C ILE A 220 -7.73 13.25 9.56
#